data_08b4e1415472126d98ead69446ed0b92
#
_entry.id   08b4e1415472126d98ead69446ed0b92
#
_cell.length_a   1.000
_cell.length_b   1.000
_cell.length_c   1.000
_cell.angle_alpha   90.00
_cell.angle_beta   90.00
_cell.angle_gamma   90.00
#
_symmetry.space_group_name_H-M   'P 1'
#
loop_
_entity.id
_entity.type
_entity.pdbx_description
1 polymer ?
#
loop_
_entity_poly.entity_id
_entity_poly.type
_entity_poly.pdbx_seq_one_letter_code
_entity_poly.pdbx_strand_id
1 'polypeptide(L)'
;MDGTELIEDGLGRINRILHRAMDGVPADILNKQPTPDTNSMVWLAWHLTRVQDHHISDLMGVPQLWVSAGWHEKFGMPADESDVGSGHTIEQVAAMKVESAAIPLGYNDAMLERDKEYLATLKPADLDAEINEPQYDPLPKVGVRLVSIIADNTQHAGQVMFVRGLLQGFGWQNI
;
A
#
# COMPACT_ATOMS: atom_id res chain seq x y z
N MET A 1 18.15 16.82 5.93
CA MET A 1 17.09 15.98 5.37
C MET A 1 17.01 16.31 3.90
N ASP A 2 17.34 15.36 3.07
CA ASP A 2 17.24 15.49 1.62
C ASP A 2 15.90 14.90 1.08
N GLY A 3 15.75 14.83 -0.25
CA GLY A 3 14.49 14.36 -0.85
C GLY A 3 14.20 12.89 -0.55
N THR A 4 15.21 12.03 -0.50
CA THR A 4 15.04 10.60 -0.23
C THR A 4 14.67 10.34 1.22
N GLU A 5 15.28 11.06 2.17
CA GLU A 5 14.92 11.03 3.59
C GLU A 5 13.50 11.50 3.87
N LEU A 6 13.01 12.52 3.11
CA LEU A 6 11.61 12.97 3.22
C LEU A 6 10.62 11.93 2.72
N ILE A 7 10.97 11.23 1.62
CA ILE A 7 10.14 10.16 1.07
C ILE A 7 10.08 8.97 2.02
N GLU A 8 11.24 8.56 2.57
CA GLU A 8 11.31 7.48 3.57
C GLU A 8 10.46 7.79 4.81
N ASP A 9 10.56 9.01 5.37
CA ASP A 9 9.71 9.41 6.50
C ASP A 9 8.23 9.39 6.14
N GLY A 10 7.86 9.83 4.93
CA GLY A 10 6.48 9.78 4.42
C GLY A 10 5.93 8.37 4.39
N LEU A 11 6.65 7.43 3.76
CA LEU A 11 6.26 6.01 3.68
C LEU A 11 6.22 5.36 5.07
N GLY A 12 7.20 5.65 5.92
CA GLY A 12 7.21 5.18 7.31
C GLY A 12 6.03 5.70 8.14
N ARG A 13 5.52 6.91 7.87
CA ARG A 13 4.29 7.42 8.53
C ARG A 13 3.06 6.64 8.10
N ILE A 14 2.94 6.29 6.82
CA ILE A 14 1.84 5.50 6.29
C ILE A 14 1.82 4.12 6.96
N ASN A 15 2.96 3.45 7.03
CA ASN A 15 3.10 2.16 7.73
C ASN A 15 2.64 2.27 9.20
N ARG A 16 3.12 3.27 9.93
CA ARG A 16 2.69 3.51 11.33
C ARG A 16 1.18 3.77 11.46
N ILE A 17 0.57 4.45 10.47
CA ILE A 17 -0.89 4.66 10.44
C ILE A 17 -1.61 3.33 10.28
N LEU A 18 -1.15 2.46 9.37
CA LEU A 18 -1.75 1.14 9.17
C LEU A 18 -1.66 0.28 10.43
N HIS A 19 -0.49 0.19 11.07
CA HIS A 19 -0.32 -0.51 12.34
C HIS A 19 -1.29 0.02 13.39
N ARG A 20 -1.30 1.33 13.60
CA ARG A 20 -2.22 1.97 14.56
C ARG A 20 -3.69 1.68 14.24
N ALA A 21 -4.05 1.61 12.95
CA ALA A 21 -5.42 1.39 12.52
C ALA A 21 -5.85 -0.08 12.55
N MET A 22 -4.93 -1.04 12.46
CA MET A 22 -5.27 -2.44 12.22
C MET A 22 -4.77 -3.41 13.30
N ASP A 23 -3.73 -3.07 14.07
CA ASP A 23 -3.22 -3.95 15.13
C ASP A 23 -4.34 -4.29 16.14
N GLY A 24 -4.48 -5.58 16.42
CA GLY A 24 -5.46 -6.12 17.35
C GLY A 24 -6.92 -6.04 16.89
N VAL A 25 -7.18 -5.60 15.66
CA VAL A 25 -8.54 -5.62 15.10
C VAL A 25 -8.93 -7.04 14.73
N PRO A 26 -10.10 -7.54 15.19
CA PRO A 26 -10.58 -8.88 14.84
C PRO A 26 -10.81 -9.05 13.33
N ALA A 27 -10.61 -10.27 12.80
CA ALA A 27 -10.73 -10.57 11.38
C ALA A 27 -12.12 -10.25 10.81
N ASP A 28 -13.18 -10.46 11.56
CA ASP A 28 -14.55 -10.13 11.14
C ASP A 28 -14.75 -8.62 10.92
N ILE A 29 -14.06 -7.77 11.68
CA ILE A 29 -14.08 -6.32 11.50
C ILE A 29 -13.15 -5.92 10.34
N LEU A 30 -11.94 -6.49 10.26
CA LEU A 30 -10.98 -6.20 9.18
C LEU A 30 -11.57 -6.46 7.80
N ASN A 31 -12.29 -7.56 7.66
CA ASN A 31 -12.87 -8.04 6.39
C ASN A 31 -14.25 -7.43 6.09
N LYS A 32 -14.81 -6.65 7.03
CA LYS A 32 -16.15 -6.09 6.88
C LYS A 32 -16.15 -4.83 6.05
N GLN A 33 -17.02 -4.77 5.05
CA GLN A 33 -17.38 -3.55 4.35
C GLN A 33 -18.40 -2.77 5.20
N PRO A 34 -18.21 -1.46 5.44
CA PRO A 34 -19.19 -0.63 6.16
C PRO A 34 -20.59 -0.66 5.54
N THR A 35 -20.65 -0.62 4.22
CA THR A 35 -21.83 -0.85 3.39
C THR A 35 -21.48 -1.82 2.26
N PRO A 36 -22.47 -2.45 1.61
CA PRO A 36 -22.20 -3.39 0.51
C PRO A 36 -21.35 -2.82 -0.64
N ASP A 37 -21.39 -1.51 -0.83
CA ASP A 37 -20.73 -0.82 -1.96
C ASP A 37 -19.42 -0.12 -1.56
N THR A 38 -18.82 -0.49 -0.43
CA THR A 38 -17.58 0.14 0.08
C THR A 38 -16.44 -0.85 0.21
N ASN A 39 -15.22 -0.33 0.30
CA ASN A 39 -14.03 -1.16 0.54
C ASN A 39 -13.91 -1.56 2.02
N SER A 40 -13.38 -2.76 2.28
CA SER A 40 -12.97 -3.20 3.62
C SER A 40 -11.60 -2.63 4.00
N MET A 41 -11.26 -2.66 5.30
CA MET A 41 -9.92 -2.29 5.77
C MET A 41 -8.83 -3.15 5.11
N VAL A 42 -9.10 -4.44 4.93
CA VAL A 42 -8.16 -5.38 4.30
C VAL A 42 -7.90 -5.01 2.85
N TRP A 43 -8.96 -4.75 2.08
CA TRP A 43 -8.81 -4.38 0.68
C TRP A 43 -8.01 -3.08 0.52
N LEU A 44 -8.30 -2.06 1.34
CA LEU A 44 -7.59 -0.78 1.31
C LEU A 44 -6.10 -0.94 1.64
N ALA A 45 -5.77 -1.69 2.69
CA ALA A 45 -4.39 -1.94 3.08
C ALA A 45 -3.63 -2.80 2.05
N TRP A 46 -4.30 -3.77 1.45
CA TRP A 46 -3.76 -4.56 0.36
C TRP A 46 -3.51 -3.69 -0.88
N HIS A 47 -4.51 -2.92 -1.32
CA HIS A 47 -4.43 -2.10 -2.52
C HIS A 47 -3.26 -1.11 -2.47
N LEU A 48 -3.17 -0.31 -1.39
CA LEU A 48 -2.07 0.66 -1.26
C LEU A 48 -0.69 -0.01 -1.27
N THR A 49 -0.56 -1.19 -0.65
CA THR A 49 0.70 -1.94 -0.63
C THR A 49 1.00 -2.55 -2.00
N ARG A 50 -0.02 -3.01 -2.74
CA ARG A 50 0.12 -3.50 -4.12
C ARG A 50 0.59 -2.41 -5.08
N VAL A 51 -0.02 -1.21 -5.00
CA VAL A 51 0.41 -0.05 -5.79
C VAL A 51 1.86 0.32 -5.49
N GLN A 52 2.24 0.32 -4.22
CA GLN A 52 3.61 0.57 -3.80
C GLN A 52 4.58 -0.48 -4.34
N ASP A 53 4.28 -1.78 -4.17
CA ASP A 53 5.09 -2.89 -4.65
C ASP A 53 5.26 -2.86 -6.17
N HIS A 54 4.17 -2.61 -6.90
CA HIS A 54 4.21 -2.49 -8.36
C HIS A 54 5.19 -1.40 -8.80
N HIS A 55 5.06 -0.20 -8.27
CA HIS A 55 5.87 0.93 -8.71
C HIS A 55 7.33 0.85 -8.23
N ILE A 56 7.56 0.48 -6.98
CA ILE A 56 8.93 0.40 -6.45
C ILE A 56 9.70 -0.75 -7.11
N SER A 57 9.07 -1.90 -7.29
CA SER A 57 9.71 -3.03 -7.96
C SER A 57 10.04 -2.73 -9.42
N ASP A 58 9.16 -1.98 -10.12
CA ASP A 58 9.42 -1.50 -11.48
C ASP A 58 10.62 -0.53 -11.52
N LEU A 59 10.67 0.45 -10.62
CA LEU A 59 11.79 1.39 -10.50
C LEU A 59 13.12 0.69 -10.18
N MET A 60 13.08 -0.40 -9.41
CA MET A 60 14.25 -1.22 -9.09
C MET A 60 14.63 -2.21 -10.19
N GLY A 61 13.72 -2.52 -11.12
CA GLY A 61 13.88 -3.59 -12.10
C GLY A 61 13.92 -4.99 -11.46
N VAL A 62 13.15 -5.23 -10.41
CA VAL A 62 13.10 -6.51 -9.66
C VAL A 62 11.66 -7.06 -9.62
N PRO A 63 11.48 -8.38 -9.40
CA PRO A 63 10.15 -8.96 -9.23
C PRO A 63 9.43 -8.38 -8.01
N GLN A 64 8.11 -8.21 -8.12
CA GLN A 64 7.27 -7.76 -7.01
C GLN A 64 7.30 -8.73 -5.83
N LEU A 65 7.27 -8.22 -4.60
CA LEU A 65 7.15 -9.05 -3.39
C LEU A 65 5.86 -9.86 -3.38
N TRP A 66 4.84 -9.36 -4.06
CA TRP A 66 3.57 -10.07 -4.26
C TRP A 66 3.79 -11.51 -4.67
N VAL A 67 4.64 -11.73 -5.69
CA VAL A 67 4.97 -13.06 -6.21
C VAL A 67 6.24 -13.61 -5.58
N SER A 68 7.32 -12.83 -5.59
CA SER A 68 8.65 -13.33 -5.19
C SER A 68 8.76 -13.73 -3.71
N ALA A 69 7.95 -13.11 -2.84
CA ALA A 69 7.88 -13.44 -1.40
C ALA A 69 6.58 -14.18 -1.01
N GLY A 70 5.78 -14.61 -1.99
CA GLY A 70 4.59 -15.43 -1.76
C GLY A 70 3.45 -14.70 -1.02
N TRP A 71 3.38 -13.35 -1.11
CA TRP A 71 2.30 -12.62 -0.47
C TRP A 71 0.94 -12.98 -1.06
N HIS A 72 0.85 -13.24 -2.37
CA HIS A 72 -0.38 -13.70 -3.03
C HIS A 72 -0.98 -14.96 -2.36
N GLU A 73 -0.15 -15.91 -1.96
CA GLU A 73 -0.60 -17.11 -1.27
C GLU A 73 -1.23 -16.80 0.10
N LYS A 74 -0.60 -15.87 0.86
CA LYS A 74 -1.11 -15.46 2.17
C LYS A 74 -2.45 -14.74 2.09
N PHE A 75 -2.73 -14.05 0.98
CA PHE A 75 -4.02 -13.43 0.70
C PHE A 75 -5.01 -14.38 0.00
N GLY A 76 -4.58 -15.60 -0.37
CA GLY A 76 -5.41 -16.55 -1.13
C GLY A 76 -5.79 -16.02 -2.52
N MET A 77 -4.93 -15.23 -3.14
CA MET A 77 -5.15 -14.58 -4.43
C MET A 77 -4.20 -15.11 -5.51
N PRO A 78 -4.52 -14.90 -6.80
CA PRO A 78 -3.62 -15.24 -7.89
C PRO A 78 -2.28 -14.51 -7.82
N ALA A 79 -1.22 -15.14 -8.36
CA ALA A 79 0.10 -14.54 -8.56
C ALA A 79 0.11 -13.57 -9.75
N ASP A 80 -0.83 -12.64 -9.79
CA ASP A 80 -0.95 -11.65 -10.87
C ASP A 80 -0.28 -10.33 -10.45
N GLU A 81 0.84 -10.01 -11.09
CA GLU A 81 1.58 -8.78 -10.82
C GLU A 81 0.87 -7.53 -11.34
N SER A 82 -0.06 -7.66 -12.28
CA SER A 82 -0.84 -6.55 -12.83
C SER A 82 -2.05 -6.18 -11.98
N ASP A 83 -2.53 -7.11 -11.15
CA ASP A 83 -3.66 -6.86 -10.26
C ASP A 83 -3.23 -6.03 -9.03
N VAL A 84 -3.56 -4.77 -9.06
CA VAL A 84 -3.40 -3.83 -7.96
C VAL A 84 -4.76 -3.38 -7.38
N GLY A 85 -5.87 -3.98 -7.82
CA GLY A 85 -7.23 -3.67 -7.36
C GLY A 85 -7.95 -2.58 -8.14
N SER A 86 -7.28 -1.92 -9.08
CA SER A 86 -7.92 -0.92 -9.93
C SER A 86 -8.98 -1.58 -10.83
N GLY A 87 -10.24 -1.12 -10.70
CA GLY A 87 -11.36 -1.70 -11.45
C GLY A 87 -11.95 -2.98 -10.84
N HIS A 88 -11.57 -3.36 -9.62
CA HIS A 88 -12.24 -4.45 -8.91
C HIS A 88 -13.74 -4.23 -8.79
N THR A 89 -14.52 -5.27 -9.04
CA THR A 89 -15.95 -5.29 -8.76
C THR A 89 -16.20 -5.39 -7.26
N ILE A 90 -17.43 -5.07 -6.83
CA ILE A 90 -17.83 -5.20 -5.42
C ILE A 90 -17.70 -6.66 -4.94
N GLU A 91 -17.96 -7.63 -5.80
CA GLU A 91 -17.79 -9.05 -5.51
C GLU A 91 -16.32 -9.41 -5.27
N GLN A 92 -15.39 -8.86 -6.07
CA GLN A 92 -13.95 -9.06 -5.87
C GLN A 92 -13.48 -8.44 -4.55
N VAL A 93 -13.95 -7.23 -4.24
CA VAL A 93 -13.68 -6.59 -2.93
C VAL A 93 -14.21 -7.43 -1.78
N ALA A 94 -15.45 -7.92 -1.88
CA ALA A 94 -16.10 -8.73 -0.86
C ALA A 94 -15.46 -10.12 -0.68
N ALA A 95 -14.85 -10.67 -1.75
CA ALA A 95 -14.18 -11.96 -1.71
C ALA A 95 -12.83 -11.93 -0.97
N MET A 96 -12.18 -10.75 -0.91
CA MET A 96 -10.90 -10.62 -0.23
C MET A 96 -11.06 -10.75 1.28
N LYS A 97 -10.48 -11.79 1.86
CA LYS A 97 -10.55 -12.09 3.30
C LYS A 97 -9.18 -12.52 3.80
N VAL A 98 -8.85 -12.09 5.01
CA VAL A 98 -7.64 -12.53 5.73
C VAL A 98 -8.02 -13.00 7.13
N GLU A 99 -7.19 -13.87 7.69
CA GLU A 99 -7.40 -14.42 9.03
C GLU A 99 -6.99 -13.44 10.14
N SER A 100 -6.11 -12.51 9.84
CA SER A 100 -5.62 -11.52 10.81
C SER A 100 -4.99 -10.29 10.14
N ALA A 101 -4.84 -9.21 10.91
CA ALA A 101 -4.12 -8.00 10.49
C ALA A 101 -2.64 -8.27 10.16
N ALA A 102 -2.04 -9.33 10.69
CA ALA A 102 -0.64 -9.67 10.45
C ALA A 102 -0.32 -9.91 8.96
N ILE A 103 -1.33 -10.28 8.15
CA ILE A 103 -1.12 -10.50 6.71
C ILE A 103 -0.92 -9.17 5.98
N PRO A 104 -1.88 -8.22 5.96
CA PRO A 104 -1.70 -6.95 5.27
C PRO A 104 -0.61 -6.08 5.91
N LEU A 105 -0.46 -6.07 7.23
CA LEU A 105 0.60 -5.34 7.90
C LEU A 105 1.99 -5.90 7.57
N GLY A 106 2.16 -7.23 7.61
CA GLY A 106 3.42 -7.85 7.26
C GLY A 106 3.83 -7.63 5.80
N TYR A 107 2.86 -7.54 4.88
CA TYR A 107 3.15 -7.18 3.49
C TYR A 107 3.63 -5.73 3.39
N ASN A 108 2.97 -4.80 4.08
CA ASN A 108 3.38 -3.41 4.10
C ASN A 108 4.73 -3.20 4.82
N ASP A 109 5.02 -3.96 5.89
CA ASP A 109 6.33 -3.96 6.55
C ASP A 109 7.44 -4.41 5.59
N ALA A 110 7.22 -5.49 4.84
CA ALA A 110 8.17 -5.98 3.85
C ALA A 110 8.40 -4.95 2.73
N MET A 111 7.34 -4.23 2.33
CA MET A 111 7.47 -3.14 1.37
C MET A 111 8.26 -1.96 1.92
N LEU A 112 8.04 -1.56 3.18
CA LEU A 112 8.81 -0.48 3.80
C LEU A 112 10.32 -0.80 3.86
N GLU A 113 10.70 -2.06 4.09
CA GLU A 113 12.11 -2.43 4.03
C GLU A 113 12.65 -2.34 2.59
N ARG A 114 11.89 -2.79 1.59
CA ARG A 114 12.26 -2.63 0.17
C ARG A 114 12.39 -1.15 -0.23
N ASP A 115 11.50 -0.29 0.25
CA ASP A 115 11.60 1.15 0.01
C ASP A 115 12.91 1.72 0.53
N LYS A 116 13.31 1.37 1.77
CA LYS A 116 14.57 1.80 2.37
C LYS A 116 15.76 1.32 1.55
N GLU A 117 15.75 0.06 1.10
CA GLU A 117 16.79 -0.50 0.23
C GLU A 117 16.89 0.32 -1.06
N TYR A 118 15.76 0.61 -1.71
CA TYR A 118 15.75 1.40 -2.94
C TYR A 118 16.23 2.84 -2.72
N LEU A 119 15.66 3.54 -1.75
CA LEU A 119 15.98 4.94 -1.46
C LEU A 119 17.45 5.13 -1.07
N ALA A 120 18.06 4.14 -0.39
CA ALA A 120 19.48 4.16 -0.05
C ALA A 120 20.41 4.08 -1.29
N THR A 121 19.92 3.61 -2.43
CA THR A 121 20.68 3.60 -3.68
C THR A 121 20.64 4.92 -4.43
N LEU A 122 19.67 5.78 -4.14
CA LEU A 122 19.41 7.01 -4.88
C LEU A 122 20.30 8.16 -4.37
N LYS A 123 20.78 8.95 -5.32
CA LYS A 123 21.34 10.29 -5.07
C LYS A 123 20.27 11.34 -5.36
N PRO A 124 20.37 12.55 -4.79
CA PRO A 124 19.37 13.60 -5.04
C PRO A 124 19.07 13.88 -6.52
N ALA A 125 20.07 13.76 -7.39
CA ALA A 125 19.91 13.97 -8.83
C ALA A 125 19.09 12.86 -9.52
N ASP A 126 19.05 11.65 -8.95
CA ASP A 126 18.32 10.51 -9.52
C ASP A 126 16.81 10.73 -9.43
N LEU A 127 16.35 11.58 -8.51
CA LEU A 127 14.93 11.95 -8.41
C LEU A 127 14.41 12.71 -9.64
N ASP A 128 15.31 13.34 -10.41
CA ASP A 128 15.01 14.03 -11.66
C ASP A 128 15.10 13.14 -12.90
N ALA A 129 15.53 11.88 -12.75
CA ALA A 129 15.61 10.93 -13.85
C ALA A 129 14.22 10.62 -14.41
N GLU A 130 14.10 10.61 -15.74
CA GLU A 130 12.86 10.26 -16.43
C GLU A 130 12.61 8.74 -16.41
N ILE A 131 11.37 8.36 -16.21
CA ILE A 131 10.91 6.97 -16.29
C ILE A 131 10.40 6.74 -17.71
N ASN A 132 10.76 5.60 -18.31
CA ASN A 132 10.33 5.26 -19.67
C ASN A 132 8.86 4.79 -19.69
N GLU A 133 7.95 5.73 -19.57
CA GLU A 133 6.50 5.53 -19.66
C GLU A 133 5.91 6.38 -20.79
N PRO A 134 6.05 5.95 -22.05
CA PRO A 134 5.74 6.76 -23.24
C PRO A 134 4.25 7.12 -23.39
N GLN A 135 3.37 6.58 -22.56
CA GLN A 135 1.96 6.97 -22.48
C GLN A 135 1.75 8.36 -21.84
N TYR A 136 2.78 8.90 -21.19
CA TYR A 136 2.74 10.24 -20.57
C TYR A 136 3.63 11.24 -21.33
N ASP A 137 3.17 12.49 -21.44
CA ASP A 137 3.90 13.62 -21.99
C ASP A 137 3.67 14.85 -21.07
N PRO A 138 4.69 15.40 -20.41
CA PRO A 138 6.09 14.89 -20.36
C PRO A 138 6.21 13.54 -19.62
N LEU A 139 7.34 12.85 -19.86
CA LEU A 139 7.66 11.62 -19.12
C LEU A 139 7.71 11.88 -17.61
N PRO A 140 7.19 10.98 -16.79
CA PRO A 140 7.26 11.13 -15.35
C PRO A 140 8.71 10.97 -14.85
N LYS A 141 9.01 11.64 -13.73
CA LYS A 141 10.30 11.52 -13.06
C LYS A 141 10.19 10.57 -11.87
N VAL A 142 11.31 9.98 -11.46
CA VAL A 142 11.40 9.11 -10.29
C VAL A 142 10.82 9.80 -9.05
N GLY A 143 11.21 11.03 -8.75
CA GLY A 143 10.69 11.77 -7.60
C GLY A 143 9.17 12.00 -7.67
N VAL A 144 8.63 12.28 -8.87
CA VAL A 144 7.17 12.41 -9.08
C VAL A 144 6.46 11.11 -8.81
N ARG A 145 7.01 9.97 -9.26
CA ARG A 145 6.45 8.64 -9.00
C ARG A 145 6.43 8.33 -7.50
N LEU A 146 7.52 8.61 -6.79
CA LEU A 146 7.60 8.40 -5.34
C LEU A 146 6.59 9.26 -4.56
N VAL A 147 6.41 10.51 -4.96
CA VAL A 147 5.38 11.40 -4.39
C VAL A 147 3.98 10.89 -4.69
N SER A 148 3.73 10.33 -5.90
CA SER A 148 2.44 9.74 -6.26
C SER A 148 2.10 8.54 -5.37
N ILE A 149 3.07 7.67 -5.06
CA ILE A 149 2.89 6.55 -4.12
C ILE A 149 2.51 7.08 -2.74
N ILE A 150 3.23 8.08 -2.21
CA ILE A 150 2.90 8.68 -0.90
C ILE A 150 1.49 9.27 -0.90
N ALA A 151 1.11 9.98 -1.96
CA ALA A 151 -0.20 10.61 -2.07
C ALA A 151 -1.33 9.57 -2.08
N ASP A 152 -1.20 8.52 -2.88
CA ASP A 152 -2.16 7.41 -2.96
C ASP A 152 -2.27 6.68 -1.62
N ASN A 153 -1.14 6.23 -1.10
CA ASN A 153 -1.08 5.46 0.15
C ASN A 153 -1.60 6.26 1.35
N THR A 154 -1.34 7.57 1.42
CA THR A 154 -1.86 8.43 2.50
C THR A 154 -3.38 8.51 2.46
N GLN A 155 -3.99 8.62 1.28
CA GLN A 155 -5.43 8.64 1.12
C GLN A 155 -6.05 7.32 1.59
N HIS A 156 -5.49 6.19 1.16
CA HIS A 156 -6.00 4.87 1.53
C HIS A 156 -5.76 4.53 3.00
N ALA A 157 -4.62 4.91 3.59
CA ALA A 157 -4.39 4.76 5.02
C ALA A 157 -5.40 5.59 5.85
N GLY A 158 -5.73 6.80 5.40
CA GLY A 158 -6.81 7.61 5.99
C GLY A 158 -8.19 6.95 5.88
N GLN A 159 -8.47 6.30 4.75
CA GLN A 159 -9.71 5.51 4.57
C GLN A 159 -9.75 4.29 5.51
N VAL A 160 -8.64 3.57 5.71
CA VAL A 160 -8.57 2.47 6.69
C VAL A 160 -8.96 2.96 8.09
N MET A 161 -8.41 4.10 8.52
CA MET A 161 -8.77 4.71 9.80
C MET A 161 -10.25 5.08 9.89
N PHE A 162 -10.78 5.67 8.81
CA PHE A 162 -12.18 6.07 8.72
C PHE A 162 -13.13 4.86 8.77
N VAL A 163 -12.83 3.81 8.00
CA VAL A 163 -13.59 2.55 8.01
C VAL A 163 -13.59 1.93 9.41
N ARG A 164 -12.44 1.91 10.10
CA ARG A 164 -12.39 1.45 11.48
C ARG A 164 -13.34 2.25 12.38
N GLY A 165 -13.35 3.57 12.25
CA GLY A 165 -14.27 4.43 13.00
C GLY A 165 -15.74 4.15 12.73
N LEU A 166 -16.11 3.87 11.48
CA LEU A 166 -17.48 3.47 11.10
C LEU A 166 -17.90 2.14 11.72
N LEU A 167 -16.97 1.18 11.82
CA LEU A 167 -17.27 -0.18 12.27
C LEU A 167 -17.18 -0.36 13.81
N GLN A 168 -16.27 0.38 14.47
CA GLN A 168 -16.02 0.24 15.92
C GLN A 168 -16.46 1.46 16.72
N GLY A 169 -16.90 2.53 16.07
CA GLY A 169 -17.35 3.75 16.73
C GLY A 169 -16.21 4.68 17.16
N PHE A 170 -16.59 5.76 17.83
CA PHE A 170 -15.67 6.76 18.36
C PHE A 170 -14.86 6.20 19.54
N GLY A 171 -13.59 6.58 19.62
CA GLY A 171 -12.72 6.25 20.78
C GLY A 171 -11.72 5.13 20.57
N TRP A 172 -11.67 4.48 19.39
CA TRP A 172 -10.60 3.54 19.08
C TRP A 172 -9.23 4.23 18.92
N GLN A 173 -9.24 5.51 18.55
CA GLN A 173 -8.07 6.36 18.61
C GLN A 173 -8.00 7.00 19.99
N ASN A 174 -7.10 6.55 20.83
CA ASN A 174 -6.72 7.30 22.04
C ASN A 174 -5.85 8.48 21.60
N ILE A 175 -6.49 9.56 21.14
CA ILE A 175 -5.86 10.85 20.84
C ILE A 175 -5.99 11.73 22.07
#